data_73e95084a30d96b133a1b04dc7cd9e5c
#
_entry.id   73e95084a30d96b133a1b04dc7cd9e5c
#
_cell.length_a   1.000
_cell.length_b   1.000
_cell.length_c   1.000
_cell.angle_alpha   90.00
_cell.angle_beta   90.00
_cell.angle_gamma   90.00
#
_symmetry.space_group_name_H-M   'P 1'
#
loop_
_entity.id
_entity.type
_entity.pdbx_description
1 polymer ?
#
loop_
_entity_poly.entity_id
_entity_poly.type
_entity_poly.pdbx_seq_one_letter_code
_entity_poly.pdbx_strand_id
1 'polypeptide(L)'
;MLDVMSVNRVEYRVIRLLGKGKGGYSYLVERDNCKYVLKQIHHEPCDYYQFGDKIQSEIKDYKRLKKIGINIPKMIDVDIDEERILKEYIDGETIFDMVKNDQMEDIFIFQVKEMCALLYPANTNIDYFPTNFIPQNGVLYYIDFECNEYMEEWNFENWGIKYWSKTPEFIQYVNEH
;
A
#
# COMPACT_ATOMS: atom_id res chain seq x y z
N MET A 1 18.87 -2.45 16.92
CA MET A 1 17.85 -1.42 16.63
C MET A 1 18.40 -0.50 15.55
N LEU A 2 17.67 -0.31 14.47
CA LEU A 2 18.06 0.63 13.43
C LEU A 2 17.56 2.02 13.83
N ASP A 3 18.45 2.92 14.21
CA ASP A 3 18.07 4.28 14.61
C ASP A 3 18.00 5.23 13.42
N VAL A 4 18.78 4.94 12.38
CA VAL A 4 18.91 5.77 11.17
C VAL A 4 18.98 4.88 9.95
N MET A 5 18.29 5.27 8.87
CA MET A 5 18.41 4.66 7.53
C MET A 5 18.62 5.76 6.51
N SER A 6 19.49 5.51 5.54
CA SER A 6 19.79 6.49 4.48
C SER A 6 19.09 6.14 3.17
N VAL A 7 18.74 7.17 2.41
CA VAL A 7 18.29 7.07 1.01
C VAL A 7 19.14 8.06 0.21
N ASN A 8 19.93 7.54 -0.72
CA ASN A 8 20.87 8.35 -1.50
C ASN A 8 21.75 9.27 -0.62
N ARG A 9 22.30 8.70 0.46
CA ARG A 9 23.15 9.39 1.44
C ARG A 9 22.46 10.43 2.33
N VAL A 10 21.13 10.55 2.23
CA VAL A 10 20.33 11.40 3.12
C VAL A 10 19.81 10.54 4.26
N GLU A 11 20.09 10.93 5.49
CA GLU A 11 19.74 10.16 6.69
C GLU A 11 18.34 10.50 7.20
N TYR A 12 17.61 9.46 7.59
CA TYR A 12 16.26 9.55 8.18
C TYR A 12 16.24 8.80 9.50
N ARG A 13 15.69 9.41 10.53
CA ARG A 13 15.53 8.77 11.84
C ARG A 13 14.36 7.77 11.78
N VAL A 14 14.62 6.54 12.16
CA VAL A 14 13.59 5.50 12.19
C VAL A 14 12.73 5.68 13.46
N ILE A 15 11.42 5.86 13.28
CA ILE A 15 10.46 5.96 14.38
C ILE A 15 9.98 4.57 14.78
N ARG A 16 9.47 3.80 13.81
CA ARG A 16 8.98 2.44 14.04
C ARG A 16 8.78 1.67 12.75
N LEU A 17 8.69 0.36 12.88
CA LEU A 17 8.27 -0.51 11.78
C LEU A 17 6.76 -0.38 11.60
N LEU A 18 6.30 -0.13 10.37
CA LEU A 18 4.89 -0.09 10.01
C LEU A 18 4.36 -1.46 9.60
N GLY A 19 5.17 -2.25 8.89
CA GLY A 19 4.76 -3.56 8.45
C GLY A 19 5.82 -4.27 7.62
N LYS A 20 5.56 -5.56 7.41
CA LYS A 20 6.37 -6.42 6.54
C LYS A 20 5.46 -6.98 5.45
N GLY A 21 5.82 -6.74 4.20
CA GLY A 21 5.15 -7.31 3.04
C GLY A 21 6.02 -8.35 2.32
N LYS A 22 5.52 -8.86 1.20
CA LYS A 22 6.23 -9.84 0.36
C LYS A 22 7.54 -9.27 -0.19
N GLY A 23 7.56 -7.98 -0.48
CA GLY A 23 8.69 -7.32 -1.13
C GLY A 23 9.59 -6.53 -0.20
N GLY A 24 9.16 -6.20 1.01
CA GLY A 24 9.99 -5.34 1.85
C GLY A 24 9.42 -5.05 3.23
N TYR A 25 10.22 -4.33 4.00
CA TYR A 25 9.85 -3.78 5.30
C TYR A 25 9.55 -2.30 5.14
N SER A 26 8.43 -1.83 5.68
CA SER A 26 8.06 -0.41 5.66
C SER A 26 8.25 0.20 7.03
N TYR A 27 9.02 1.28 7.09
CA TYR A 27 9.32 2.02 8.32
C TYR A 27 8.75 3.43 8.25
N LEU A 28 8.22 3.89 9.37
CA LEU A 28 7.93 5.31 9.57
C LEU A 28 9.24 5.99 9.94
N VAL A 29 9.63 6.98 9.17
CA VAL A 29 10.87 7.73 9.37
C VAL A 29 10.61 9.23 9.41
N GLU A 30 11.56 9.99 9.96
CA GLU A 30 11.44 11.43 10.13
C GLU A 30 12.73 12.14 9.77
N ARG A 31 12.60 13.27 9.11
CA ARG A 31 13.69 14.22 8.86
C ARG A 31 13.12 15.64 8.82
N ASP A 32 13.78 16.58 9.52
CA ASP A 32 13.38 17.99 9.56
C ASP A 32 11.91 18.19 9.93
N ASN A 33 11.44 17.43 10.94
CA ASN A 33 10.05 17.42 11.43
C ASN A 33 9.01 16.95 10.40
N CYS A 34 9.45 16.36 9.29
CA CYS A 34 8.57 15.75 8.29
C CYS A 34 8.67 14.24 8.37
N LYS A 35 7.52 13.57 8.25
CA LYS A 35 7.42 12.11 8.29
C LYS A 35 7.29 11.53 6.90
N TYR A 36 7.91 10.38 6.70
CA TYR A 36 7.92 9.64 5.44
C TYR A 36 7.77 8.15 5.71
N VAL A 37 7.47 7.38 4.68
CA VAL A 37 7.60 5.92 4.70
C VAL A 37 8.84 5.55 3.93
N LEU A 38 9.73 4.77 4.56
CA LEU A 38 10.90 4.20 3.91
C LEU A 38 10.69 2.69 3.79
N LYS A 39 10.67 2.21 2.55
CA LYS A 39 10.55 0.79 2.27
C LYS A 39 11.92 0.22 1.97
N GLN A 40 12.34 -0.77 2.77
CA GLN A 40 13.53 -1.57 2.51
C GLN A 40 13.11 -2.84 1.78
N ILE A 41 13.57 -3.00 0.55
CA ILE A 41 13.34 -4.23 -0.21
C ILE A 41 14.09 -5.36 0.49
N HIS A 42 13.51 -6.54 0.55
CA HIS A 42 14.17 -7.75 1.02
C HIS A 42 14.10 -8.84 -0.06
N HIS A 43 15.01 -9.79 0.05
CA HIS A 43 15.08 -10.97 -0.84
C HIS A 43 14.84 -12.26 -0.08
N GLU A 44 14.04 -12.19 0.99
CA GLU A 44 13.67 -13.36 1.78
C GLU A 44 12.79 -14.31 0.95
N PRO A 45 13.00 -15.63 1.04
CA PRO A 45 12.21 -16.61 0.29
C PRO A 45 10.71 -16.48 0.58
N CYS A 46 9.91 -16.53 -0.49
CA CYS A 46 8.45 -16.53 -0.40
C CYS A 46 7.90 -17.48 -1.47
N ASP A 47 6.97 -18.36 -1.09
CA ASP A 47 6.45 -19.42 -1.96
C ASP A 47 5.70 -18.89 -3.20
N TYR A 48 5.23 -17.65 -3.19
CA TYR A 48 4.43 -17.09 -4.27
C TYR A 48 5.15 -16.00 -5.07
N TYR A 49 6.39 -15.69 -4.73
CA TYR A 49 7.07 -14.54 -5.34
C TYR A 49 8.37 -15.00 -5.97
N GLN A 50 8.47 -14.87 -7.29
CA GLN A 50 9.72 -15.08 -8.00
C GLN A 50 10.52 -13.77 -7.99
N PHE A 51 11.78 -13.90 -7.60
CA PHE A 51 12.67 -12.77 -7.42
C PHE A 51 13.10 -12.20 -8.77
N GLY A 52 12.45 -11.12 -9.18
CA GLY A 52 12.94 -10.24 -10.22
C GLY A 52 13.54 -8.99 -9.59
N ASP A 53 13.71 -7.95 -10.38
CA ASP A 53 14.10 -6.64 -9.90
C ASP A 53 12.89 -5.96 -9.24
N LYS A 54 12.75 -6.15 -7.93
CA LYS A 54 11.60 -5.66 -7.15
C LYS A 54 11.50 -4.14 -7.18
N ILE A 55 12.63 -3.44 -7.14
CA ILE A 55 12.63 -1.98 -7.09
C ILE A 55 12.17 -1.39 -8.43
N GLN A 56 12.61 -1.95 -9.55
CA GLN A 56 12.16 -1.53 -10.87
C GLN A 56 10.68 -1.86 -11.07
N SER A 57 10.22 -2.99 -10.56
CA SER A 57 8.82 -3.39 -10.59
C SER A 57 7.94 -2.38 -9.82
N GLU A 58 8.35 -1.95 -8.63
CA GLU A 58 7.61 -0.93 -7.86
C GLU A 58 7.60 0.42 -8.57
N ILE A 59 8.70 0.84 -9.15
CA ILE A 59 8.76 2.09 -9.92
C ILE A 59 7.80 2.03 -11.11
N LYS A 60 7.78 0.91 -11.83
CA LYS A 60 6.89 0.69 -12.97
C LYS A 60 5.42 0.75 -12.55
N ASP A 61 5.08 0.05 -11.47
CA ASP A 61 3.72 0.03 -10.95
C ASP A 61 3.28 1.42 -10.46
N TYR A 62 4.15 2.14 -9.77
CA TYR A 62 3.90 3.53 -9.36
C TYR A 62 3.56 4.41 -10.56
N LYS A 63 4.38 4.35 -11.62
CA LYS A 63 4.15 5.15 -12.83
C LYS A 63 2.82 4.79 -13.50
N ARG A 64 2.49 3.50 -13.55
CA ARG A 64 1.24 3.01 -14.11
C ARG A 64 0.03 3.54 -13.34
N LEU A 65 0.03 3.42 -12.02
CA LEU A 65 -1.06 3.91 -11.16
C LEU A 65 -1.19 5.43 -11.24
N LYS A 66 -0.07 6.14 -11.25
CA LYS A 66 -0.05 7.59 -11.39
C LYS A 66 -0.68 8.03 -12.71
N LYS A 67 -0.35 7.37 -13.80
CA LYS A 67 -0.91 7.65 -15.13
C LYS A 67 -2.41 7.37 -15.18
N ILE A 68 -2.88 6.32 -14.52
CA ILE A 68 -4.30 5.98 -14.43
C ILE A 68 -5.07 7.04 -13.63
N GLY A 69 -4.42 7.68 -12.66
CA GLY A 69 -5.01 8.74 -11.84
C GLY A 69 -5.46 8.27 -10.46
N ILE A 70 -4.85 7.21 -9.94
CA ILE A 70 -5.16 6.70 -8.61
C ILE A 70 -4.48 7.55 -7.54
N ASN A 71 -5.19 7.85 -6.45
CA ASN A 71 -4.61 8.53 -5.29
C ASN A 71 -3.66 7.59 -4.56
N ILE A 72 -2.38 7.84 -4.70
CA ILE A 72 -1.30 7.04 -4.08
C ILE A 72 -0.30 7.98 -3.40
N PRO A 73 0.46 7.50 -2.40
CA PRO A 73 1.55 8.27 -1.83
C PRO A 73 2.55 8.65 -2.92
N LYS A 74 3.06 9.87 -2.87
CA LYS A 74 4.09 10.31 -3.79
C LYS A 74 5.38 9.54 -3.53
N MET A 75 5.99 8.99 -4.58
CA MET A 75 7.35 8.44 -4.53
C MET A 75 8.33 9.61 -4.53
N ILE A 76 9.07 9.78 -3.44
CA ILE A 76 9.93 10.96 -3.22
C ILE A 76 11.33 10.70 -3.71
N ASP A 77 11.89 9.53 -3.37
CA ASP A 77 13.27 9.19 -3.74
C ASP A 77 13.44 7.68 -3.83
N VAL A 78 14.42 7.24 -4.61
CA VAL A 78 14.72 5.83 -4.79
C VAL A 78 16.24 5.64 -4.72
N ASP A 79 16.67 4.79 -3.81
CA ASP A 79 18.07 4.37 -3.68
C ASP A 79 18.20 2.98 -4.27
N ILE A 80 18.75 2.91 -5.48
CA ILE A 80 18.88 1.65 -6.22
C ILE A 80 19.89 0.73 -5.54
N ASP A 81 21.02 1.28 -5.08
CA ASP A 81 22.10 0.48 -4.50
C ASP A 81 21.70 -0.16 -3.18
N GLU A 82 21.01 0.57 -2.31
CA GLU A 82 20.52 0.08 -1.04
C GLU A 82 19.13 -0.59 -1.14
N GLU A 83 18.52 -0.54 -2.31
CA GLU A 83 17.17 -1.05 -2.57
C GLU A 83 16.14 -0.47 -1.61
N ARG A 84 16.11 0.86 -1.52
CA ARG A 84 15.18 1.61 -0.65
C ARG A 84 14.34 2.57 -1.45
N ILE A 85 13.08 2.70 -1.05
CA ILE A 85 12.13 3.66 -1.62
C ILE A 85 11.63 4.55 -0.49
N LEU A 86 11.73 5.86 -0.71
CA LEU A 86 11.14 6.86 0.19
C LEU A 86 9.85 7.38 -0.44
N LYS A 87 8.77 7.36 0.34
CA LYS A 87 7.48 7.82 -0.13
C LYS A 87 6.75 8.65 0.92
N GLU A 88 5.79 9.42 0.47
CA GLU A 88 4.90 10.21 1.31
C GLU A 88 4.23 9.34 2.38
N TYR A 89 4.15 9.86 3.60
CA TYR A 89 3.41 9.22 4.68
C TYR A 89 1.95 9.67 4.65
N ILE A 90 1.04 8.73 4.48
CA ILE A 90 -0.40 8.98 4.60
C ILE A 90 -0.78 8.66 6.04
N ASP A 91 -1.12 9.69 6.80
CA ASP A 91 -1.46 9.56 8.21
C ASP A 91 -2.94 9.27 8.39
N GLY A 92 -3.26 8.18 9.06
CA GLY A 92 -4.64 7.77 9.31
C GLY A 92 -4.73 6.29 9.63
N GLU A 93 -5.95 5.85 9.94
CA GLU A 93 -6.25 4.43 10.13
C GLU A 93 -6.49 3.76 8.78
N THR A 94 -6.12 2.48 8.66
CA THR A 94 -6.47 1.70 7.49
C THR A 94 -7.98 1.43 7.46
N ILE A 95 -8.49 1.19 6.26
CA ILE A 95 -9.89 0.75 6.11
C ILE A 95 -10.14 -0.53 6.93
N PHE A 96 -9.16 -1.43 6.98
CA PHE A 96 -9.26 -2.65 7.80
C PHE A 96 -9.56 -2.31 9.28
N ASP A 97 -8.81 -1.40 9.87
CA ASP A 97 -9.01 -0.99 11.26
C ASP A 97 -10.34 -0.27 11.45
N MET A 98 -10.75 0.54 10.48
CA MET A 98 -12.04 1.23 10.51
C MET A 98 -13.20 0.24 10.51
N VAL A 99 -13.14 -0.79 9.68
CA VAL A 99 -14.17 -1.86 9.66
C VAL A 99 -14.17 -2.60 11.01
N LYS A 100 -12.99 -2.97 11.48
CA LYS A 100 -12.83 -3.70 12.74
C LYS A 100 -13.42 -2.94 13.93
N ASN A 101 -13.26 -1.62 13.95
CA ASN A 101 -13.67 -0.74 15.04
C ASN A 101 -15.04 -0.07 14.82
N ASP A 102 -15.82 -0.54 13.85
CA ASP A 102 -17.15 0.00 13.50
C ASP A 102 -17.13 1.50 13.15
N GLN A 103 -16.06 1.95 12.50
CA GLN A 103 -15.84 3.34 12.09
C GLN A 103 -15.87 3.53 10.57
N MET A 104 -16.26 2.48 9.83
CA MET A 104 -16.31 2.54 8.38
C MET A 104 -17.44 3.46 7.89
N GLU A 105 -17.14 4.24 6.85
CA GLU A 105 -18.09 5.15 6.22
C GLU A 105 -18.30 4.76 4.75
N ASP A 106 -19.53 4.89 4.26
CA ASP A 106 -19.89 4.52 2.90
C ASP A 106 -19.14 5.32 1.82
N ILE A 107 -18.73 6.54 2.15
CA ILE A 107 -17.97 7.39 1.22
C ILE A 107 -16.69 6.71 0.73
N PHE A 108 -16.06 5.87 1.54
CA PHE A 108 -14.83 5.19 1.16
C PHE A 108 -15.08 4.05 0.18
N ILE A 109 -16.22 3.37 0.30
CA ILE A 109 -16.66 2.38 -0.70
C ILE A 109 -16.91 3.08 -2.03
N PHE A 110 -17.57 4.24 -2.00
CA PHE A 110 -17.78 5.04 -3.20
C PHE A 110 -16.44 5.41 -3.86
N GLN A 111 -15.47 5.85 -3.08
CA GLN A 111 -14.15 6.25 -3.60
C GLN A 111 -13.37 5.08 -4.19
N VAL A 112 -13.38 3.90 -3.57
CA VAL A 112 -12.70 2.72 -4.15
C VAL A 112 -13.38 2.29 -5.45
N LYS A 113 -14.71 2.42 -5.55
CA LYS A 113 -15.41 2.16 -6.81
C LYS A 113 -15.07 3.17 -7.89
N GLU A 114 -14.82 4.42 -7.52
CA GLU A 114 -14.29 5.41 -8.47
C GLU A 114 -12.90 5.01 -8.98
N MET A 115 -12.04 4.48 -8.10
CA MET A 115 -10.76 3.92 -8.52
C MET A 115 -10.95 2.78 -9.52
N CYS A 116 -11.89 1.87 -9.25
CA CYS A 116 -12.20 0.76 -10.15
C CYS A 116 -12.65 1.25 -11.53
N ALA A 117 -13.43 2.32 -11.57
CA ALA A 117 -13.89 2.93 -12.83
C ALA A 117 -12.73 3.45 -13.70
N LEU A 118 -11.60 3.79 -13.08
CA LEU A 118 -10.37 4.17 -13.78
C LEU A 118 -9.48 2.97 -14.08
N LEU A 119 -9.40 2.01 -13.19
CA LEU A 119 -8.52 0.84 -13.28
C LEU A 119 -8.97 -0.17 -14.32
N TYR A 120 -10.25 -0.54 -14.33
CA TYR A 120 -10.76 -1.61 -15.19
C TYR A 120 -10.62 -1.31 -16.68
N PRO A 121 -10.96 -0.11 -17.17
CA PRO A 121 -10.70 0.22 -18.57
C PRO A 121 -9.22 0.21 -18.96
N ALA A 122 -8.33 0.38 -17.98
CA ALA A 122 -6.88 0.30 -18.16
C ALA A 122 -6.34 -1.13 -17.97
N ASN A 123 -7.23 -2.15 -17.96
CA ASN A 123 -6.87 -3.55 -17.75
C ASN A 123 -6.01 -3.77 -16.50
N THR A 124 -6.37 -3.11 -15.39
CA THR A 124 -5.56 -3.10 -14.17
C THR A 124 -6.38 -3.46 -12.94
N ASN A 125 -5.82 -4.30 -12.09
CA ASN A 125 -6.27 -4.53 -10.72
C ASN A 125 -5.20 -4.05 -9.74
N ILE A 126 -5.65 -3.60 -8.56
CA ILE A 126 -4.81 -3.38 -7.39
C ILE A 126 -5.17 -4.41 -6.33
N ASP A 127 -4.42 -4.45 -5.23
CA ASP A 127 -4.74 -5.32 -4.10
C ASP A 127 -5.81 -4.64 -3.24
N TYR A 128 -7.06 -5.07 -3.38
CA TYR A 128 -8.21 -4.47 -2.71
C TYR A 128 -8.34 -4.84 -1.23
N PHE A 129 -7.39 -5.56 -0.66
CA PHE A 129 -7.44 -5.89 0.76
C PHE A 129 -7.34 -4.60 1.58
N PRO A 130 -8.22 -4.40 2.59
CA PRO A 130 -8.41 -3.09 3.21
C PRO A 130 -7.24 -2.57 4.05
N THR A 131 -6.22 -3.39 4.34
CA THR A 131 -4.98 -2.91 4.95
C THR A 131 -4.16 -2.01 4.02
N ASN A 132 -4.46 -2.04 2.72
CA ASN A 132 -3.74 -1.27 1.70
C ASN A 132 -4.36 0.10 1.43
N PHE A 133 -5.36 0.51 2.20
CA PHE A 133 -6.07 1.78 1.98
C PHE A 133 -6.15 2.59 3.26
N ILE A 134 -5.83 3.87 3.16
CA ILE A 134 -5.92 4.82 4.28
C ILE A 134 -6.64 6.08 3.80
N PRO A 135 -7.76 6.47 4.45
CA PRO A 135 -8.35 7.79 4.26
C PRO A 135 -7.53 8.85 4.99
N GLN A 136 -7.20 9.93 4.32
CA GLN A 136 -6.58 11.10 4.93
C GLN A 136 -7.36 12.35 4.50
N ASN A 137 -7.88 13.09 5.46
CA ASN A 137 -8.69 14.27 5.21
C ASN A 137 -9.87 14.00 4.27
N GLY A 138 -10.53 12.85 4.43
CA GLY A 138 -11.68 12.45 3.62
C GLY A 138 -11.35 11.91 2.24
N VAL A 139 -10.08 11.79 1.88
CA VAL A 139 -9.62 11.27 0.59
C VAL A 139 -8.99 9.89 0.80
N LEU A 140 -9.46 8.90 0.06
CA LEU A 140 -8.96 7.54 0.12
C LEU A 140 -7.66 7.41 -0.69
N TYR A 141 -6.62 6.87 -0.05
CA TYR A 141 -5.34 6.56 -0.70
C TYR A 141 -5.10 5.07 -0.74
N TYR A 142 -4.62 4.58 -1.88
CA TYR A 142 -4.05 3.24 -2.01
C TYR A 142 -2.56 3.34 -1.68
N ILE A 143 -2.14 2.78 -0.54
CA ILE A 143 -0.78 3.02 0.01
C ILE A 143 0.28 2.05 -0.50
N ASP A 144 -0.11 1.04 -1.24
CA ASP A 144 0.80 0.14 -1.93
C ASP A 144 0.92 0.54 -3.40
N PHE A 145 2.01 0.16 -4.06
CA PHE A 145 2.19 0.42 -5.49
C PHE A 145 1.92 -0.81 -6.35
N GLU A 146 1.66 -1.96 -5.73
CA GLU A 146 1.42 -3.20 -6.48
C GLU A 146 0.17 -3.10 -7.33
N CYS A 147 0.33 -3.41 -8.62
CA CYS A 147 -0.80 -3.58 -9.53
C CYS A 147 -0.52 -4.70 -10.53
N ASN A 148 -1.58 -5.28 -11.06
CA ASN A 148 -1.54 -6.43 -11.95
C ASN A 148 -2.54 -6.23 -13.09
N GLU A 149 -2.49 -7.10 -14.09
CA GLU A 149 -3.51 -7.14 -15.12
C GLU A 149 -4.87 -7.49 -14.51
N TYR A 150 -5.94 -6.93 -15.08
CA TYR A 150 -7.30 -7.17 -14.60
C TYR A 150 -7.65 -8.65 -14.68
N MET A 151 -8.16 -9.17 -13.56
CA MET A 151 -8.78 -10.51 -13.47
C MET A 151 -10.08 -10.36 -12.70
N GLU A 152 -11.17 -10.81 -13.30
CA GLU A 152 -12.53 -10.69 -12.73
C GLU A 152 -12.64 -11.31 -11.34
N GLU A 153 -12.01 -12.45 -11.13
CA GLU A 153 -12.06 -13.16 -9.84
C GLU A 153 -11.43 -12.38 -8.67
N TRP A 154 -10.50 -11.46 -8.96
CA TRP A 154 -9.78 -10.67 -7.97
C TRP A 154 -10.18 -9.19 -8.00
N ASN A 155 -11.25 -8.84 -8.67
CA ASN A 155 -11.73 -7.47 -8.70
C ASN A 155 -12.39 -7.09 -7.37
N PHE A 156 -12.76 -5.81 -7.22
CA PHE A 156 -13.35 -5.33 -5.99
C PHE A 156 -14.71 -5.98 -5.71
N GLU A 157 -15.56 -6.08 -6.72
CA GLU A 157 -16.95 -6.58 -6.58
C GLU A 157 -17.01 -8.07 -6.23
N ASN A 158 -16.07 -8.87 -6.75
CA ASN A 158 -16.06 -10.32 -6.53
C ASN A 158 -15.21 -10.74 -5.32
N TRP A 159 -14.16 -9.98 -5.02
CA TRP A 159 -13.24 -10.35 -3.95
C TRP A 159 -13.08 -9.28 -2.88
N GLY A 160 -12.67 -8.08 -3.25
CA GLY A 160 -12.29 -7.03 -2.31
C GLY A 160 -13.39 -6.65 -1.35
N ILE A 161 -14.61 -6.49 -1.85
CA ILE A 161 -15.77 -6.03 -1.07
C ILE A 161 -16.07 -6.91 0.15
N LYS A 162 -15.68 -8.18 0.10
CA LYS A 162 -15.87 -9.12 1.22
C LYS A 162 -15.17 -8.68 2.50
N TYR A 163 -14.15 -7.83 2.38
CA TYR A 163 -13.33 -7.40 3.50
C TYR A 163 -13.54 -5.92 3.88
N TRP A 164 -14.45 -5.22 3.18
CA TRP A 164 -14.74 -3.81 3.42
C TRP A 164 -15.93 -3.57 4.34
N SER A 165 -16.47 -4.63 4.93
CA SER A 165 -17.49 -4.60 5.98
C SER A 165 -17.35 -5.86 6.83
N LYS A 166 -18.10 -5.94 7.94
CA LYS A 166 -18.07 -7.11 8.84
C LYS A 166 -18.85 -8.29 8.26
N THR A 167 -18.37 -8.80 7.16
CA THR A 167 -18.87 -10.03 6.53
C THR A 167 -18.35 -11.27 7.29
N PRO A 168 -18.92 -12.46 7.06
CA PRO A 168 -18.35 -13.69 7.60
C PRO A 168 -16.87 -13.88 7.24
N GLU A 169 -16.48 -13.53 6.01
CA GLU A 169 -15.08 -13.63 5.54
C GLU A 169 -14.16 -12.68 6.32
N PHE A 170 -14.60 -11.46 6.59
CA PHE A 170 -13.84 -10.51 7.39
C PHE A 170 -13.66 -11.01 8.83
N ILE A 171 -14.74 -11.48 9.44
CA ILE A 171 -14.71 -11.99 10.82
C ILE A 171 -13.79 -13.21 10.94
N GLN A 172 -13.88 -14.12 9.95
CA GLN A 172 -13.00 -15.28 9.90
C GLN A 172 -11.53 -14.85 9.81
N TYR A 173 -11.22 -13.88 8.95
CA TYR A 173 -9.86 -13.37 8.82
C TYR A 173 -9.33 -12.81 10.14
N VAL A 174 -10.13 -11.99 10.84
CA VAL A 174 -9.75 -11.41 12.14
C VAL A 174 -9.49 -12.53 13.18
N ASN A 175 -10.32 -13.57 13.20
CA ASN A 175 -10.19 -14.67 14.16
C ASN A 175 -8.96 -15.55 13.90
N GLU A 176 -8.50 -15.63 12.65
CA GLU A 176 -7.34 -16.43 12.26
C GLU A 176 -6.01 -15.67 12.37
N HIS A 177 -6.07 -14.39 12.56
CA HIS A 177 -4.90 -13.49 12.64
C HIS A 177 -5.03 -12.58 13.86
#